data_2a2f43f22935867a8a4a06343cb9a7c3
#
_entry.id   2a2f43f22935867a8a4a06343cb9a7c3
#
_cell.length_a   1.000
_cell.length_b   1.000
_cell.length_c   1.000
_cell.angle_alpha   90.00
_cell.angle_beta   90.00
_cell.angle_gamma   90.00
#
_symmetry.space_group_name_H-M   'P 1'
#
loop_
_entity.id
_entity.type
_entity.pdbx_description
1 polymer ?
#
loop_
_entity_poly.entity_id
_entity_poly.type
_entity_poly.pdbx_seq_one_letter_code
_entity_poly.pdbx_strand_id
1 'polypeptide(L)'
;MIRTVGAALAASVFIITAAGSVAMAQASGQAALDSSAGDAVSNPAFKRAEVLAFIGVKPGDRVADIVAGRFARALSVAVGPAGKVYAVEPVEVVKVHPSVLSMMTGLAAMPDYKNVEVINTPINAPALPPGLDAVFIRQNYHDLHDKFMGPADVAAFNRNVYAALKPGGVYVVLDHGAAAGSGLRDTETLHRIDIAAVKSEVEAAGFKLDGESAILANPADPHDKNVFDPSIHGRTDQFLLRFRKPR
;
A
#
# COMPACT_ATOMS: atom_id res chain seq x y z
N MET A 1 -11.20 61.25 -50.36
CA MET A 1 -11.13 59.77 -50.27
C MET A 1 -10.12 59.42 -49.20
N ILE A 2 -10.55 59.11 -47.97
CA ILE A 2 -9.67 58.66 -46.89
C ILE A 2 -10.31 57.38 -46.37
N ARG A 3 -9.61 56.24 -46.51
CA ARG A 3 -10.01 54.93 -45.98
C ARG A 3 -9.48 54.79 -44.56
N THR A 4 -10.35 54.65 -43.60
CA THR A 4 -10.03 54.26 -42.21
C THR A 4 -9.98 52.72 -42.12
N VAL A 5 -8.83 52.19 -41.68
CA VAL A 5 -8.64 50.81 -41.38
C VAL A 5 -8.91 50.62 -39.87
N GLY A 6 -9.95 49.87 -39.57
CA GLY A 6 -10.28 49.50 -38.21
C GLY A 6 -9.44 48.25 -37.79
N ALA A 7 -8.67 48.36 -36.73
CA ALA A 7 -7.98 47.27 -36.10
C ALA A 7 -8.90 46.58 -35.07
N ALA A 8 -9.21 45.30 -35.26
CA ALA A 8 -9.92 44.47 -34.31
C ALA A 8 -8.90 43.88 -33.31
N LEU A 9 -9.00 44.26 -32.04
CA LEU A 9 -8.29 43.61 -30.93
C LEU A 9 -9.04 42.30 -30.58
N ALA A 10 -8.41 41.17 -30.83
CA ALA A 10 -8.85 39.88 -30.33
C ALA A 10 -8.33 39.71 -28.91
N ALA A 11 -9.21 39.72 -27.93
CA ALA A 11 -8.89 39.40 -26.53
C ALA A 11 -8.89 37.87 -26.39
N SER A 12 -7.72 37.28 -26.26
CA SER A 12 -7.57 35.86 -25.91
C SER A 12 -7.81 35.68 -24.41
N VAL A 13 -8.95 35.11 -24.05
CA VAL A 13 -9.24 34.67 -22.68
C VAL A 13 -8.49 33.36 -22.44
N PHE A 14 -7.46 33.39 -21.62
CA PHE A 14 -6.81 32.19 -21.11
C PHE A 14 -7.71 31.57 -20.02
N ILE A 15 -8.42 30.51 -20.36
CA ILE A 15 -9.10 29.65 -19.39
C ILE A 15 -8.02 28.78 -18.76
N ILE A 16 -7.53 29.19 -17.58
CA ILE A 16 -6.68 28.29 -16.75
C ILE A 16 -7.63 27.29 -16.13
N THR A 17 -7.71 26.11 -16.73
CA THR A 17 -8.52 25.01 -16.21
C THR A 17 -7.86 24.41 -14.97
N ALA A 18 -8.68 24.06 -13.97
CA ALA A 18 -8.30 23.40 -12.71
C ALA A 18 -7.66 21.99 -12.86
N ALA A 19 -7.23 21.62 -14.05
CA ALA A 19 -6.54 20.35 -14.33
C ALA A 19 -5.10 20.29 -13.79
N GLY A 20 -4.50 21.43 -13.42
CA GLY A 20 -3.12 21.50 -12.95
C GLY A 20 -2.91 20.93 -11.55
N SER A 21 -3.88 21.08 -10.64
CA SER A 21 -3.75 20.61 -9.25
C SER A 21 -3.96 19.10 -9.10
N VAL A 22 -4.81 18.50 -9.93
CA VAL A 22 -5.01 17.03 -9.96
C VAL A 22 -3.79 16.34 -10.57
N ALA A 23 -3.20 16.91 -11.62
CA ALA A 23 -1.98 16.38 -12.23
C ALA A 23 -0.76 16.44 -11.30
N MET A 24 -0.66 17.45 -10.43
CA MET A 24 0.42 17.56 -9.44
C MET A 24 0.25 16.56 -8.28
N ALA A 25 -0.98 16.30 -7.82
CA ALA A 25 -1.26 15.27 -6.81
C ALA A 25 -1.02 13.85 -7.36
N GLN A 26 -1.35 13.61 -8.65
CA GLN A 26 -1.05 12.36 -9.33
C GLN A 26 0.44 12.14 -9.54
N ALA A 27 1.20 13.19 -9.84
CA ALA A 27 2.66 13.11 -10.00
C ALA A 27 3.37 12.81 -8.68
N SER A 28 2.86 13.27 -7.53
CA SER A 28 3.44 12.98 -6.22
C SER A 28 3.19 11.54 -5.77
N GLY A 29 2.00 10.97 -6.04
CA GLY A 29 1.72 9.55 -5.83
C GLY A 29 2.55 8.63 -6.74
N GLN A 30 2.80 9.05 -7.98
CA GLN A 30 3.64 8.32 -8.92
C GLN A 30 5.11 8.27 -8.47
N ALA A 31 5.62 9.32 -7.81
CA ALA A 31 6.99 9.34 -7.27
C ALA A 31 7.19 8.31 -6.14
N ALA A 32 6.14 7.97 -5.38
CA ALA A 32 6.22 6.93 -4.35
C ALA A 32 6.38 5.52 -4.94
N LEU A 33 5.94 5.33 -6.18
CA LEU A 33 6.10 4.09 -6.95
C LEU A 33 7.35 4.13 -7.85
N ASP A 34 8.10 5.24 -7.86
CA ASP A 34 9.27 5.43 -8.70
C ASP A 34 10.32 4.35 -8.41
N SER A 35 10.77 3.70 -9.46
CA SER A 35 11.84 2.69 -9.44
C SER A 35 13.15 3.18 -8.83
N SER A 36 13.38 4.50 -8.76
CA SER A 36 14.59 5.10 -8.17
C SER A 36 14.74 4.79 -6.69
N ALA A 37 13.63 4.59 -5.94
CA ALA A 37 13.69 4.21 -4.52
C ALA A 37 14.06 2.73 -4.31
N GLY A 38 14.11 1.92 -5.38
CA GLY A 38 14.35 0.48 -5.30
C GLY A 38 13.22 -0.30 -4.61
N ASP A 39 13.48 -1.56 -4.31
CA ASP A 39 12.59 -2.45 -3.57
C ASP A 39 13.31 -3.08 -2.36
N ALA A 40 12.63 -3.95 -1.64
CA ALA A 40 13.18 -4.61 -0.46
C ALA A 40 14.39 -5.54 -0.77
N VAL A 41 14.62 -5.89 -2.03
CA VAL A 41 15.81 -6.66 -2.44
C VAL A 41 17.02 -5.74 -2.66
N SER A 42 16.79 -4.57 -3.26
CA SER A 42 17.85 -3.66 -3.71
C SER A 42 18.17 -2.54 -2.71
N ASN A 43 17.25 -2.18 -1.82
CA ASN A 43 17.43 -1.07 -0.87
C ASN A 43 17.41 -1.56 0.58
N PRO A 44 18.51 -1.45 1.33
CA PRO A 44 18.62 -1.91 2.71
C PRO A 44 17.72 -1.14 3.70
N ALA A 45 17.25 0.06 3.34
CA ALA A 45 16.34 0.83 4.20
C ALA A 45 15.01 0.12 4.47
N PHE A 46 14.61 -0.83 3.61
CA PHE A 46 13.42 -1.68 3.84
C PHE A 46 13.61 -2.73 4.93
N LYS A 47 14.82 -2.92 5.45
CA LYS A 47 15.14 -3.94 6.48
C LYS A 47 14.51 -5.30 6.16
N ARG A 48 14.71 -5.73 4.91
CA ARG A 48 14.07 -6.92 4.32
C ARG A 48 14.12 -8.14 5.23
N ALA A 49 15.30 -8.48 5.75
CA ALA A 49 15.49 -9.69 6.54
C ALA A 49 14.65 -9.67 7.82
N GLU A 50 14.64 -8.53 8.50
CA GLU A 50 13.92 -8.32 9.74
C GLU A 50 12.39 -8.32 9.51
N VAL A 51 11.92 -7.66 8.43
CA VAL A 51 10.49 -7.64 8.08
C VAL A 51 10.02 -9.05 7.70
N LEU A 52 10.74 -9.79 6.85
CA LEU A 52 10.39 -11.17 6.50
C LEU A 52 10.41 -12.11 7.70
N ALA A 53 11.38 -11.95 8.60
CA ALA A 53 11.44 -12.71 9.85
C ALA A 53 10.25 -12.39 10.77
N PHE A 54 9.83 -11.12 10.84
CA PHE A 54 8.66 -10.71 11.60
C PHE A 54 7.36 -11.27 11.02
N ILE A 55 7.19 -11.28 9.69
CA ILE A 55 6.07 -11.96 9.03
C ILE A 55 6.11 -13.46 9.35
N GLY A 56 7.30 -14.05 9.40
CA GLY A 56 7.51 -15.47 9.65
C GLY A 56 7.40 -16.33 8.39
N VAL A 57 7.68 -15.74 7.21
CA VAL A 57 7.63 -16.42 5.91
C VAL A 57 8.64 -17.56 5.84
N LYS A 58 8.21 -18.68 5.26
CA LYS A 58 9.01 -19.90 5.08
C LYS A 58 8.97 -20.39 3.64
N PRO A 59 9.97 -21.16 3.20
CA PRO A 59 9.89 -21.87 1.93
C PRO A 59 8.64 -22.74 1.84
N GLY A 60 7.92 -22.63 0.73
CA GLY A 60 6.66 -23.33 0.48
C GLY A 60 5.40 -22.59 0.91
N ASP A 61 5.51 -21.47 1.63
CA ASP A 61 4.35 -20.70 2.07
C ASP A 61 3.57 -20.07 0.90
N ARG A 62 2.29 -19.87 1.12
CA ARG A 62 1.36 -19.14 0.24
C ARG A 62 1.06 -17.78 0.88
N VAL A 63 1.53 -16.71 0.27
CA VAL A 63 1.46 -15.35 0.82
C VAL A 63 0.70 -14.43 -0.12
N ALA A 64 -0.26 -13.66 0.39
CA ALA A 64 -0.84 -12.54 -0.35
C ALA A 64 -0.18 -11.22 0.08
N ASP A 65 0.27 -10.44 -0.92
CA ASP A 65 0.79 -9.08 -0.77
C ASP A 65 -0.28 -8.12 -1.30
N ILE A 66 -0.93 -7.38 -0.39
CA ILE A 66 -2.05 -6.49 -0.73
C ILE A 66 -1.52 -5.12 -1.11
N VAL A 67 -1.95 -4.59 -2.25
CA VAL A 67 -1.33 -3.45 -2.94
C VAL A 67 0.16 -3.76 -3.12
N ALA A 68 0.41 -4.85 -3.85
CA ALA A 68 1.73 -5.45 -3.99
C ALA A 68 2.73 -4.46 -4.61
N GLY A 69 3.97 -4.54 -4.17
CA GLY A 69 4.98 -3.62 -4.67
C GLY A 69 6.38 -3.93 -4.14
N ARG A 70 6.88 -3.10 -3.27
CA ARG A 70 8.29 -3.11 -2.83
C ARG A 70 8.76 -4.42 -2.20
N PHE A 71 7.85 -5.26 -1.68
CA PHE A 71 8.19 -6.55 -1.06
C PHE A 71 7.88 -7.78 -1.94
N ALA A 72 7.17 -7.64 -3.05
CA ALA A 72 6.76 -8.77 -3.89
C ALA A 72 7.93 -9.67 -4.32
N ARG A 73 9.06 -9.09 -4.78
CA ARG A 73 10.28 -9.86 -5.10
C ARG A 73 10.88 -10.56 -3.89
N ALA A 74 10.94 -9.85 -2.76
CA ALA A 74 11.52 -10.38 -1.53
C ALA A 74 10.68 -11.54 -0.98
N LEU A 75 9.35 -11.45 -1.02
CA LEU A 75 8.42 -12.51 -0.66
C LEU A 75 8.59 -13.70 -1.60
N SER A 76 8.64 -13.47 -2.92
CA SER A 76 8.84 -14.53 -3.93
C SER A 76 10.11 -15.35 -3.67
N VAL A 77 11.23 -14.66 -3.39
CA VAL A 77 12.49 -15.32 -3.05
C VAL A 77 12.38 -16.09 -1.73
N ALA A 78 11.71 -15.53 -0.71
CA ALA A 78 11.60 -16.15 0.60
C ALA A 78 10.74 -17.42 0.60
N VAL A 79 9.60 -17.42 -0.12
CA VAL A 79 8.76 -18.60 -0.24
C VAL A 79 9.35 -19.65 -1.19
N GLY A 80 10.25 -19.25 -2.09
CA GLY A 80 10.93 -20.13 -3.03
C GLY A 80 10.00 -20.77 -4.07
N PRO A 81 10.51 -21.67 -4.92
CA PRO A 81 9.77 -22.20 -6.06
C PRO A 81 8.60 -23.13 -5.68
N ALA A 82 8.58 -23.68 -4.46
CA ALA A 82 7.47 -24.49 -3.95
C ALA A 82 6.38 -23.65 -3.29
N GLY A 83 6.65 -22.36 -2.98
CA GLY A 83 5.69 -21.43 -2.43
C GLY A 83 4.99 -20.61 -3.51
N LYS A 84 4.11 -19.72 -3.08
CA LYS A 84 3.34 -18.85 -3.98
C LYS A 84 3.17 -17.45 -3.37
N VAL A 85 3.37 -16.41 -4.18
CA VAL A 85 3.02 -15.04 -3.83
C VAL A 85 1.86 -14.60 -4.71
N TYR A 86 0.80 -14.14 -4.09
CA TYR A 86 -0.34 -13.52 -4.76
C TYR A 86 -0.19 -12.00 -4.62
N ALA A 87 0.23 -11.36 -5.72
CA ALA A 87 0.31 -9.92 -5.82
C ALA A 87 -1.09 -9.37 -6.09
N VAL A 88 -1.73 -8.85 -5.05
CA VAL A 88 -3.13 -8.41 -5.10
C VAL A 88 -3.17 -6.91 -5.36
N GLU A 89 -3.72 -6.53 -6.51
CA GLU A 89 -3.88 -5.15 -6.94
C GLU A 89 -5.37 -4.77 -6.93
N PRO A 90 -5.83 -3.96 -5.96
CA PRO A 90 -7.19 -3.48 -5.97
C PRO A 90 -7.51 -2.68 -7.24
N VAL A 91 -8.69 -2.91 -7.83
CA VAL A 91 -9.12 -2.15 -9.03
C VAL A 91 -9.19 -0.65 -8.77
N GLU A 92 -9.46 -0.25 -7.52
CA GLU A 92 -9.50 1.13 -7.06
C GLU A 92 -8.10 1.77 -7.14
N VAL A 93 -7.07 1.05 -6.70
CA VAL A 93 -5.66 1.48 -6.80
C VAL A 93 -5.21 1.54 -8.26
N VAL A 94 -5.52 0.51 -9.05
CA VAL A 94 -5.17 0.46 -10.47
C VAL A 94 -5.83 1.60 -11.25
N LYS A 95 -7.03 2.02 -10.88
CA LYS A 95 -7.73 3.15 -11.50
C LYS A 95 -6.97 4.47 -11.35
N VAL A 96 -6.33 4.71 -10.20
CA VAL A 96 -5.57 5.94 -9.92
C VAL A 96 -4.07 5.79 -10.23
N HIS A 97 -3.54 4.57 -10.13
CA HIS A 97 -2.15 4.21 -10.39
C HIS A 97 -2.01 3.01 -11.34
N PRO A 98 -2.30 3.16 -12.64
CA PRO A 98 -2.33 2.03 -13.60
C PRO A 98 -1.00 1.27 -13.70
N SER A 99 0.11 1.91 -13.40
CA SER A 99 1.46 1.33 -13.47
C SER A 99 1.68 0.18 -12.47
N VAL A 100 0.95 0.12 -11.34
CA VAL A 100 1.13 -0.94 -10.34
C VAL A 100 0.81 -2.31 -10.92
N LEU A 101 -0.29 -2.42 -11.65
CA LEU A 101 -0.70 -3.68 -12.29
C LEU A 101 0.31 -4.14 -13.36
N SER A 102 0.77 -3.22 -14.20
CA SER A 102 1.76 -3.55 -15.24
C SER A 102 3.11 -3.92 -14.63
N MET A 103 3.52 -3.29 -13.54
CA MET A 103 4.74 -3.61 -12.81
C MET A 103 4.69 -5.02 -12.23
N MET A 104 3.60 -5.41 -11.57
CA MET A 104 3.45 -6.76 -11.01
C MET A 104 3.30 -7.82 -12.10
N THR A 105 2.59 -7.51 -13.19
CA THR A 105 2.49 -8.40 -14.36
C THR A 105 3.86 -8.62 -15.01
N GLY A 106 4.65 -7.55 -15.13
CA GLY A 106 6.03 -7.63 -15.62
C GLY A 106 6.91 -8.49 -14.72
N LEU A 107 6.81 -8.35 -13.40
CA LEU A 107 7.52 -9.18 -12.44
C LEU A 107 7.14 -10.66 -12.60
N ALA A 108 5.85 -10.99 -12.62
CA ALA A 108 5.36 -12.36 -12.76
C ALA A 108 5.75 -13.02 -14.10
N ALA A 109 6.03 -12.25 -15.14
CA ALA A 109 6.51 -12.73 -16.43
C ALA A 109 7.99 -13.15 -16.41
N MET A 110 8.78 -12.65 -15.46
CA MET A 110 10.21 -12.96 -15.35
C MET A 110 10.44 -14.43 -14.96
N PRO A 111 11.45 -15.13 -15.55
CA PRO A 111 11.71 -16.54 -15.26
C PRO A 111 11.92 -16.86 -13.78
N ASP A 112 12.57 -15.96 -13.04
CA ASP A 112 12.93 -16.14 -11.63
C ASP A 112 11.75 -15.95 -10.66
N TYR A 113 10.61 -15.40 -11.14
CA TYR A 113 9.44 -15.07 -10.31
C TYR A 113 8.15 -15.78 -10.76
N LYS A 114 8.26 -16.98 -11.32
CA LYS A 114 7.11 -17.80 -11.76
C LYS A 114 6.16 -18.21 -10.64
N ASN A 115 6.59 -18.08 -9.40
CA ASN A 115 5.77 -18.28 -8.21
C ASN A 115 4.96 -17.03 -7.81
N VAL A 116 5.04 -15.93 -8.58
CA VAL A 116 4.18 -14.75 -8.41
C VAL A 116 2.96 -14.88 -9.32
N GLU A 117 1.79 -14.65 -8.77
CA GLU A 117 0.50 -14.56 -9.46
C GLU A 117 -0.16 -13.23 -9.17
N VAL A 118 -0.59 -12.51 -10.22
CA VAL A 118 -1.21 -11.21 -10.07
C VAL A 118 -2.73 -11.36 -10.04
N ILE A 119 -3.36 -10.78 -9.03
CA ILE A 119 -4.82 -10.76 -8.84
C ILE A 119 -5.29 -9.30 -8.86
N ASN A 120 -6.03 -8.92 -9.89
CA ASN A 120 -6.71 -7.61 -9.93
C ASN A 120 -8.17 -7.79 -9.51
N THR A 121 -8.58 -7.17 -8.39
CA THR A 121 -9.85 -7.47 -7.71
C THR A 121 -10.39 -6.25 -6.96
N PRO A 122 -11.72 -6.11 -6.77
CA PRO A 122 -12.26 -5.05 -5.91
C PRO A 122 -11.81 -5.20 -4.45
N ILE A 123 -11.52 -4.07 -3.78
CA ILE A 123 -11.06 -4.08 -2.38
C ILE A 123 -12.12 -4.62 -1.41
N ASN A 124 -13.40 -4.36 -1.66
CA ASN A 124 -14.50 -4.79 -0.81
C ASN A 124 -14.82 -6.29 -0.91
N ALA A 125 -14.34 -6.95 -1.95
CA ALA A 125 -14.51 -8.39 -2.17
C ALA A 125 -13.26 -8.98 -2.82
N PRO A 126 -12.09 -8.91 -2.14
CA PRO A 126 -10.84 -9.38 -2.71
C PRO A 126 -10.89 -10.89 -2.98
N ALA A 127 -10.57 -11.28 -4.21
CA ALA A 127 -10.54 -12.68 -4.63
C ALA A 127 -9.30 -13.41 -4.07
N LEU A 128 -9.14 -13.38 -2.74
CA LEU A 128 -8.03 -14.05 -2.08
C LEU A 128 -8.21 -15.57 -2.13
N PRO A 129 -7.19 -16.33 -2.54
CA PRO A 129 -7.26 -17.78 -2.50
C PRO A 129 -7.31 -18.29 -1.05
N PRO A 130 -8.04 -19.37 -0.77
CA PRO A 130 -8.11 -19.93 0.57
C PRO A 130 -6.80 -20.63 0.96
N GLY A 131 -6.57 -20.76 2.27
CA GLY A 131 -5.45 -21.51 2.82
C GLY A 131 -4.11 -20.78 2.74
N LEU A 132 -4.13 -19.44 2.83
CA LEU A 132 -2.93 -18.63 2.90
C LEU A 132 -2.21 -18.83 4.26
N ASP A 133 -0.88 -18.82 4.21
CA ASP A 133 0.00 -18.83 5.39
C ASP A 133 0.12 -17.43 5.98
N ALA A 134 0.25 -16.42 5.10
CA ALA A 134 0.35 -15.04 5.50
C ALA A 134 -0.38 -14.11 4.52
N VAL A 135 -0.88 -12.99 5.05
CA VAL A 135 -1.30 -11.82 4.28
C VAL A 135 -0.47 -10.64 4.77
N PHE A 136 0.05 -9.86 3.85
CA PHE A 136 0.85 -8.68 4.13
C PHE A 136 0.25 -7.47 3.43
N ILE A 137 0.13 -6.36 4.13
CA ILE A 137 -0.20 -5.05 3.58
C ILE A 137 0.82 -4.03 4.09
N ARG A 138 1.38 -3.24 3.16
CA ARG A 138 2.43 -2.29 3.49
C ARG A 138 2.09 -0.90 3.01
N GLN A 139 1.98 0.04 3.97
CA GLN A 139 1.78 1.48 3.71
C GLN A 139 0.53 1.77 2.85
N ASN A 140 -0.49 0.91 2.96
CA ASN A 140 -1.76 1.04 2.26
C ASN A 140 -2.96 0.60 3.12
N TYR A 141 -2.76 0.31 4.41
CA TYR A 141 -3.90 0.04 5.29
C TYR A 141 -4.67 1.34 5.59
N HIS A 142 -3.96 2.45 5.78
CA HIS A 142 -4.57 3.76 5.91
C HIS A 142 -5.41 4.14 4.68
N ASP A 143 -4.98 3.77 3.48
CA ASP A 143 -5.68 4.02 2.23
C ASP A 143 -7.07 3.38 2.16
N LEU A 144 -7.32 2.31 2.95
CA LEU A 144 -8.67 1.72 3.03
C LEU A 144 -9.73 2.71 3.53
N HIS A 145 -9.30 3.78 4.21
CA HIS A 145 -10.15 4.84 4.71
C HIS A 145 -10.25 6.05 3.78
N ASP A 146 -9.48 6.06 2.69
CA ASP A 146 -9.39 7.18 1.78
C ASP A 146 -10.44 7.09 0.67
N LYS A 147 -10.90 8.26 0.18
CA LYS A 147 -12.00 8.36 -0.79
C LYS A 147 -11.73 7.61 -2.08
N PHE A 148 -10.47 7.54 -2.52
CA PHE A 148 -10.14 6.86 -3.78
C PHE A 148 -10.37 5.35 -3.72
N MET A 149 -10.35 4.75 -2.51
CA MET A 149 -10.66 3.34 -2.30
C MET A 149 -12.15 3.01 -2.35
N GLY A 150 -13.01 4.00 -2.48
CA GLY A 150 -14.31 3.75 -2.93
C GLY A 150 -15.60 4.11 -2.21
N PRO A 151 -15.75 4.37 -0.92
CA PRO A 151 -15.02 4.01 0.30
C PRO A 151 -14.96 2.49 0.51
N ALA A 152 -13.86 2.00 1.09
CA ALA A 152 -13.75 0.60 1.42
C ALA A 152 -14.56 0.23 2.68
N ASP A 153 -15.21 -0.93 2.65
CA ASP A 153 -15.74 -1.58 3.87
C ASP A 153 -14.59 -2.32 4.55
N VAL A 154 -13.87 -1.61 5.43
CA VAL A 154 -12.69 -2.15 6.12
C VAL A 154 -13.03 -3.39 6.95
N ALA A 155 -14.23 -3.42 7.55
CA ALA A 155 -14.68 -4.59 8.31
C ALA A 155 -14.90 -5.81 7.37
N ALA A 156 -15.49 -5.61 6.20
CA ALA A 156 -15.64 -6.68 5.20
C ALA A 156 -14.27 -7.11 4.66
N PHE A 157 -13.37 -6.17 4.36
CA PHE A 157 -12.01 -6.46 3.93
C PHE A 157 -11.26 -7.33 4.94
N ASN A 158 -11.22 -6.94 6.22
CA ASN A 158 -10.56 -7.70 7.26
C ASN A 158 -11.18 -9.09 7.47
N ARG A 159 -12.52 -9.23 7.35
CA ARG A 159 -13.19 -10.55 7.36
C ARG A 159 -12.79 -11.42 6.17
N ASN A 160 -12.63 -10.85 4.97
CA ASN A 160 -12.16 -11.59 3.79
C ASN A 160 -10.72 -12.07 3.98
N VAL A 161 -9.83 -11.23 4.52
CA VAL A 161 -8.46 -11.62 4.88
C VAL A 161 -8.49 -12.76 5.91
N TYR A 162 -9.34 -12.65 6.94
CA TYR A 162 -9.50 -13.70 7.94
C TYR A 162 -9.97 -15.01 7.32
N ALA A 163 -10.96 -14.97 6.43
CA ALA A 163 -11.48 -16.17 5.76
C ALA A 163 -10.42 -16.86 4.89
N ALA A 164 -9.59 -16.07 4.17
CA ALA A 164 -8.56 -16.58 3.27
C ALA A 164 -7.40 -17.27 4.00
N LEU A 165 -7.07 -16.84 5.23
CA LEU A 165 -5.99 -17.43 6.02
C LEU A 165 -6.38 -18.81 6.59
N LYS A 166 -5.42 -19.72 6.62
CA LYS A 166 -5.55 -20.98 7.36
C LYS A 166 -5.57 -20.73 8.87
N PRO A 167 -6.12 -21.64 9.69
CA PRO A 167 -5.97 -21.58 11.14
C PRO A 167 -4.48 -21.47 11.53
N GLY A 168 -4.14 -20.52 12.38
CA GLY A 168 -2.75 -20.21 12.74
C GLY A 168 -1.99 -19.32 11.74
N GLY A 169 -2.58 -19.01 10.57
CA GLY A 169 -2.03 -18.06 9.61
C GLY A 169 -1.95 -16.63 10.15
N VAL A 170 -1.12 -15.79 9.56
CA VAL A 170 -0.84 -14.44 10.06
C VAL A 170 -1.27 -13.35 9.08
N TYR A 171 -1.75 -12.26 9.63
CA TYR A 171 -1.96 -11.01 8.91
C TYR A 171 -1.00 -9.95 9.46
N VAL A 172 -0.18 -9.36 8.60
CA VAL A 172 0.81 -8.36 8.99
C VAL A 172 0.48 -7.03 8.32
N VAL A 173 0.34 -6.01 9.16
CA VAL A 173 0.16 -4.62 8.73
C VAL A 173 1.43 -3.85 9.07
N LEU A 174 2.05 -3.26 8.04
CA LEU A 174 3.11 -2.29 8.13
C LEU A 174 2.57 -0.97 7.62
N ASP A 175 2.54 0.08 8.46
CA ASP A 175 2.04 1.37 7.99
C ASP A 175 2.73 2.54 8.69
N HIS A 176 2.46 3.76 8.19
CA HIS A 176 2.92 5.01 8.76
C HIS A 176 2.13 5.37 10.03
N GLY A 177 2.86 5.57 11.13
CA GLY A 177 2.25 5.97 12.40
C GLY A 177 1.70 7.39 12.35
N ALA A 178 0.47 7.56 12.82
CA ALA A 178 -0.12 8.85 13.17
C ALA A 178 0.08 9.15 14.66
N ALA A 179 -0.23 10.37 15.08
CA ALA A 179 -0.24 10.74 16.48
C ALA A 179 -1.22 9.85 17.27
N ALA A 180 -0.81 9.40 18.45
CA ALA A 180 -1.65 8.57 19.31
C ALA A 180 -2.99 9.27 19.62
N GLY A 181 -4.10 8.55 19.49
CA GLY A 181 -5.45 9.09 19.69
C GLY A 181 -6.01 9.85 18.50
N SER A 182 -5.31 9.92 17.35
CA SER A 182 -5.82 10.56 16.14
C SER A 182 -6.86 9.70 15.40
N GLY A 183 -6.91 8.40 15.67
CA GLY A 183 -7.81 7.49 14.99
C GLY A 183 -7.60 7.49 13.47
N LEU A 184 -8.64 7.87 12.71
CA LEU A 184 -8.64 7.91 11.25
C LEU A 184 -8.47 9.34 10.69
N ARG A 185 -8.26 10.36 11.55
CA ARG A 185 -8.23 11.76 11.15
C ARG A 185 -7.21 12.07 10.05
N ASP A 186 -6.08 11.37 10.08
CA ASP A 186 -4.88 11.73 9.32
C ASP A 186 -4.66 10.82 8.09
N THR A 187 -5.58 9.87 7.79
CA THR A 187 -5.40 8.90 6.70
C THR A 187 -5.30 9.61 5.35
N GLU A 188 -6.33 10.35 4.94
CA GLU A 188 -6.40 10.99 3.63
C GLU A 188 -5.48 12.23 3.48
N THR A 189 -5.12 12.88 4.58
CA THR A 189 -4.36 14.14 4.54
C THR A 189 -2.87 13.96 4.75
N LEU A 190 -2.47 13.11 5.70
CA LEU A 190 -1.08 12.87 6.05
C LEU A 190 -0.57 11.50 5.60
N HIS A 191 -1.45 10.63 5.09
CA HIS A 191 -1.18 9.22 4.78
C HIS A 191 -0.61 8.46 5.99
N ARG A 192 -1.31 8.62 7.13
CA ARG A 192 -0.94 8.03 8.41
C ARG A 192 -2.18 7.50 9.13
N ILE A 193 -2.00 6.45 9.92
CA ILE A 193 -3.08 5.87 10.73
C ILE A 193 -2.63 5.64 12.16
N ASP A 194 -3.55 5.86 13.12
CA ASP A 194 -3.30 5.52 14.52
C ASP A 194 -3.22 4.00 14.68
N ILE A 195 -2.15 3.54 15.33
CA ILE A 195 -1.91 2.12 15.59
C ILE A 195 -3.07 1.47 16.38
N ALA A 196 -3.73 2.23 17.25
CA ALA A 196 -4.87 1.74 18.04
C ALA A 196 -6.10 1.48 17.14
N ALA A 197 -6.31 2.30 16.11
CA ALA A 197 -7.39 2.08 15.13
C ALA A 197 -7.17 0.77 14.38
N VAL A 198 -5.97 0.54 13.85
CA VAL A 198 -5.62 -0.71 13.15
C VAL A 198 -5.83 -1.93 14.04
N LYS A 199 -5.36 -1.89 15.29
CA LYS A 199 -5.56 -2.99 16.25
C LYS A 199 -7.05 -3.29 16.45
N SER A 200 -7.84 -2.25 16.70
CA SER A 200 -9.29 -2.39 16.94
C SER A 200 -10.01 -3.01 15.73
N GLU A 201 -9.72 -2.54 14.52
CA GLU A 201 -10.39 -2.99 13.30
C GLU A 201 -10.02 -4.43 12.93
N VAL A 202 -8.74 -4.79 13.05
CA VAL A 202 -8.28 -6.14 12.70
C VAL A 202 -8.76 -7.15 13.75
N GLU A 203 -8.71 -6.80 15.05
CA GLU A 203 -9.21 -7.67 16.11
C GLU A 203 -10.73 -7.86 16.05
N ALA A 204 -11.48 -6.85 15.61
CA ALA A 204 -12.93 -6.97 15.39
C ALA A 204 -13.30 -8.02 14.32
N ALA A 205 -12.40 -8.33 13.38
CA ALA A 205 -12.58 -9.41 12.42
C ALA A 205 -12.27 -10.82 12.98
N GLY A 206 -11.87 -10.92 14.25
CA GLY A 206 -11.60 -12.19 14.94
C GLY A 206 -10.12 -12.56 15.08
N PHE A 207 -9.23 -11.73 14.60
CA PHE A 207 -7.80 -11.90 14.81
C PHE A 207 -7.38 -11.64 16.27
N LYS A 208 -6.20 -12.14 16.62
CA LYS A 208 -5.53 -11.81 17.88
C LYS A 208 -4.18 -11.17 17.59
N LEU A 209 -3.88 -10.06 18.26
CA LEU A 209 -2.55 -9.46 18.18
C LEU A 209 -1.51 -10.48 18.66
N ASP A 210 -0.51 -10.78 17.83
CA ASP A 210 0.51 -11.80 18.06
C ASP A 210 1.93 -11.19 18.19
N GLY A 211 2.09 -9.93 17.80
CA GLY A 211 3.36 -9.22 17.95
C GLY A 211 3.33 -7.82 17.37
N GLU A 212 4.23 -7.00 17.90
CA GLU A 212 4.53 -5.65 17.44
C GLU A 212 6.03 -5.51 17.23
N SER A 213 6.45 -4.69 16.28
CA SER A 213 7.87 -4.47 16.03
C SER A 213 8.18 -3.00 15.75
N ALA A 214 9.23 -2.52 16.39
CA ALA A 214 9.76 -1.17 16.23
C ALA A 214 10.94 -1.11 15.25
N ILE A 215 11.16 -2.13 14.42
CA ILE A 215 12.32 -2.19 13.51
C ILE A 215 12.37 -1.04 12.50
N LEU A 216 11.21 -0.45 12.17
CA LEU A 216 11.06 0.70 11.29
C LEU A 216 10.60 1.96 12.03
N ALA A 217 10.62 1.95 13.36
CA ALA A 217 10.25 3.11 14.16
C ALA A 217 11.25 4.25 13.99
N ASN A 218 10.74 5.47 13.93
CA ASN A 218 11.53 6.69 13.94
C ASN A 218 10.95 7.71 14.93
N PRO A 219 11.39 7.72 16.19
CA PRO A 219 10.86 8.62 17.21
C PRO A 219 11.13 10.11 16.94
N ALA A 220 11.95 10.44 15.93
CA ALA A 220 12.18 11.82 15.51
C ALA A 220 11.12 12.33 14.51
N ASP A 221 10.23 11.47 14.02
CA ASP A 221 9.10 11.88 13.17
C ASP A 221 8.01 12.54 14.03
N PRO A 222 7.64 13.80 13.76
CA PRO A 222 6.67 14.53 14.60
C PRO A 222 5.21 14.09 14.37
N HIS A 223 4.92 13.24 13.39
CA HIS A 223 3.60 12.75 12.98
C HIS A 223 2.60 13.82 12.50
N ASP A 224 3.04 15.04 12.28
CA ASP A 224 2.20 16.18 11.87
C ASP A 224 2.36 16.58 10.40
N LYS A 225 3.20 15.85 9.66
CA LYS A 225 3.49 16.08 8.24
C LYS A 225 3.01 14.93 7.38
N ASN A 226 2.59 15.28 6.15
CA ASN A 226 2.34 14.28 5.12
C ASN A 226 3.60 13.45 4.87
N VAL A 227 3.47 12.15 4.69
CA VAL A 227 4.60 11.20 4.53
C VAL A 227 5.48 11.52 3.32
N PHE A 228 4.96 12.27 2.35
CA PHE A 228 5.68 12.72 1.15
C PHE A 228 6.38 14.08 1.34
N ASP A 229 6.24 14.73 2.52
CA ASP A 229 6.99 15.98 2.80
C ASP A 229 8.50 15.71 2.68
N PRO A 230 9.25 16.50 1.87
CA PRO A 230 10.67 16.27 1.63
C PRO A 230 11.53 16.20 2.89
N SER A 231 11.11 16.84 3.98
CA SER A 231 11.84 16.85 5.26
C SER A 231 11.80 15.50 5.99
N ILE A 232 10.82 14.63 5.69
CA ILE A 232 10.63 13.32 6.35
C ILE A 232 10.45 12.15 5.37
N HIS A 233 10.31 12.41 4.09
CA HIS A 233 10.10 11.36 3.07
C HIS A 233 11.16 10.26 3.19
N GLY A 234 10.72 9.02 3.24
CA GLY A 234 11.58 7.84 3.45
C GLY A 234 12.13 7.67 4.87
N ARG A 235 11.76 8.56 5.81
CA ARG A 235 12.19 8.55 7.22
C ARG A 235 11.03 8.70 8.20
N THR A 236 9.82 8.41 7.75
CA THR A 236 8.62 8.43 8.59
C THR A 236 8.68 7.35 9.65
N ASP A 237 8.04 7.59 10.79
CA ASP A 237 7.79 6.55 11.79
C ASP A 237 6.82 5.49 11.22
N GLN A 238 7.19 4.23 11.34
CA GLN A 238 6.38 3.12 10.85
C GLN A 238 6.28 2.03 11.91
N PHE A 239 5.10 1.45 11.99
CA PHE A 239 4.84 0.32 12.86
C PHE A 239 4.66 -0.98 12.05
N LEU A 240 4.97 -2.11 12.67
CA LEU A 240 4.59 -3.44 12.20
C LEU A 240 3.73 -4.11 13.27
N LEU A 241 2.54 -4.56 12.86
CA LEU A 241 1.64 -5.35 13.68
C LEU A 241 1.47 -6.73 13.03
N ARG A 242 1.62 -7.78 13.81
CA ARG A 242 1.30 -9.14 13.38
C ARG A 242 0.09 -9.64 14.15
N PHE A 243 -0.92 -10.03 13.41
CA PHE A 243 -2.13 -10.64 13.93
C PHE A 243 -2.19 -12.10 13.52
N ARG A 244 -2.77 -12.93 14.37
CA ARG A 244 -2.90 -14.36 14.11
C ARG A 244 -4.37 -14.76 14.07
N LYS A 245 -4.73 -15.57 13.05
CA LYS A 245 -6.00 -16.29 13.05
C LYS A 245 -5.91 -17.42 14.09
N PRO A 246 -6.79 -17.50 15.09
CA PRO A 246 -6.82 -18.61 16.04
C PRO A 246 -6.88 -19.98 15.34
N ARG A 247 -6.36 -21.00 16.04
CA ARG A 247 -6.43 -22.41 15.57
C ARG A 247 -7.78 -23.02 15.83
#